data_78e74bbc19620838da5f07ce45adb907
#
_entry.id   78e74bbc19620838da5f07ce45adb907
#
_cell.length_a   1.000
_cell.length_b   1.000
_cell.length_c   1.000
_cell.angle_alpha   90.00
_cell.angle_beta   90.00
_cell.angle_gamma   90.00
#
_symmetry.space_group_name_H-M   'P 1'
#
loop_
_entity.id
_entity.type
_entity.pdbx_description
1 polymer ?
#
loop_
_entity_poly.entity_id
_entity_poly.type
_entity_poly.pdbx_seq_one_letter_code
_entity_poly.pdbx_strand_id
1 'polypeptide(L)'
;MPRIKSAKKRMRQAKRATATNRQQRSQLRTALKKVRAATGDEAKSAYHDAVKLLDRAGRKNLIHRNTASRQKSRLAKAINKAKA
;
A
#
# COMPACT_ATOMS: atom_id res chain seq x y z
N MET A 1 -37.27 0.48 -14.59
CA MET A 1 -37.19 0.29 -13.13
C MET A 1 -35.97 1.00 -12.57
N PRO A 2 -36.17 1.96 -11.65
CA PRO A 2 -35.03 2.72 -11.10
C PRO A 2 -33.99 1.83 -10.41
N ARG A 3 -34.42 0.73 -9.82
CA ARG A 3 -33.56 -0.18 -9.07
C ARG A 3 -32.49 -0.87 -9.93
N ILE A 4 -32.80 -1.20 -11.18
CA ILE A 4 -31.87 -1.89 -12.08
C ILE A 4 -30.77 -0.94 -12.51
N LYS A 5 -31.08 0.31 -12.83
CA LYS A 5 -30.10 1.33 -13.19
C LYS A 5 -29.16 1.66 -12.02
N SER A 6 -29.70 1.77 -10.81
CA SER A 6 -28.92 2.00 -9.60
C SER A 6 -27.98 0.84 -9.32
N ALA A 7 -28.45 -0.39 -9.46
CA ALA A 7 -27.64 -1.59 -9.25
C ALA A 7 -26.50 -1.67 -10.27
N LYS A 8 -26.75 -1.39 -11.54
CA LYS A 8 -25.72 -1.36 -12.58
C LYS A 8 -24.68 -0.29 -12.30
N LYS A 9 -25.11 0.90 -11.87
CA LYS A 9 -24.19 1.99 -11.51
C LYS A 9 -23.30 1.60 -10.33
N ARG A 10 -23.88 0.99 -9.29
CA ARG A 10 -23.12 0.49 -8.13
C ARG A 10 -22.12 -0.59 -8.52
N MET A 11 -22.51 -1.50 -9.42
CA MET A 11 -21.60 -2.54 -9.92
C MET A 11 -20.42 -1.94 -10.69
N ARG A 12 -20.65 -0.93 -11.53
CA ARG A 12 -19.58 -0.23 -12.24
C ARG A 12 -18.63 0.47 -11.27
N GLN A 13 -19.19 1.15 -10.27
CA GLN A 13 -18.39 1.82 -9.23
C GLN A 13 -17.59 0.81 -8.43
N ALA A 14 -18.18 -0.30 -8.05
CA ALA A 14 -17.48 -1.37 -7.33
C ALA A 14 -16.35 -1.97 -8.16
N LYS A 15 -16.56 -2.20 -9.45
CA LYS A 15 -15.51 -2.71 -10.36
C LYS A 15 -14.35 -1.73 -10.47
N ARG A 16 -14.64 -0.43 -10.62
CA ARG A 16 -13.60 0.62 -10.68
C ARG A 16 -12.83 0.69 -9.38
N ALA A 17 -13.54 0.68 -8.24
CA ALA A 17 -12.90 0.72 -6.92
C ALA A 17 -12.02 -0.51 -6.70
N THR A 18 -12.50 -1.71 -7.09
CA THR A 18 -11.74 -2.94 -6.98
C THR A 18 -10.46 -2.89 -7.83
N ALA A 19 -10.56 -2.41 -9.07
CA ALA A 19 -9.40 -2.28 -9.96
C ALA A 19 -8.39 -1.30 -9.39
N THR A 20 -8.83 -0.13 -8.89
CA THR A 20 -7.96 0.87 -8.28
C THR A 20 -7.30 0.32 -7.02
N ASN A 21 -8.06 -0.36 -6.16
CA ASN A 21 -7.54 -0.96 -4.94
C ASN A 21 -6.50 -2.04 -5.24
N ARG A 22 -6.75 -2.87 -6.25
CA ARG A 22 -5.81 -3.91 -6.68
C ARG A 22 -4.51 -3.30 -7.17
N GLN A 23 -4.59 -2.23 -7.96
CA GLN A 23 -3.43 -1.51 -8.46
C GLN A 23 -2.62 -0.91 -7.30
N GLN A 24 -3.28 -0.26 -6.34
CA GLN A 24 -2.62 0.34 -5.19
C GLN A 24 -1.96 -0.70 -4.29
N ARG A 25 -2.62 -1.84 -4.08
CA ARG A 25 -2.04 -2.95 -3.31
C ARG A 25 -0.82 -3.53 -4.03
N SER A 26 -0.87 -3.64 -5.36
CA SER A 26 0.25 -4.11 -6.16
C SER A 26 1.45 -3.16 -6.05
N GLN A 27 1.21 -1.85 -6.13
CA GLN A 27 2.24 -0.82 -5.96
C GLN A 27 2.87 -0.91 -4.57
N LEU A 28 2.05 -1.06 -3.53
CA LEU A 28 2.51 -1.19 -2.16
C LEU A 28 3.39 -2.44 -1.99
N ARG A 29 2.94 -3.56 -2.52
CA ARG A 29 3.69 -4.83 -2.46
C ARG A 29 5.05 -4.70 -3.15
N THR A 30 5.08 -4.05 -4.33
CA THR A 30 6.31 -3.80 -5.06
C THR A 30 7.26 -2.90 -4.28
N ALA A 31 6.75 -1.83 -3.66
CA ALA A 31 7.55 -0.93 -2.84
C ALA A 31 8.16 -1.65 -1.64
N LEU A 32 7.40 -2.51 -0.97
CA LEU A 32 7.89 -3.30 0.16
C LEU A 32 9.01 -4.27 -0.27
N LYS A 33 8.86 -4.90 -1.42
CA LYS A 33 9.91 -5.78 -1.98
C LYS A 33 11.19 -4.99 -2.27
N LYS A 34 11.06 -3.80 -2.83
CA LYS A 34 12.22 -2.93 -3.12
C LYS A 34 12.98 -2.58 -1.85
N VAL A 35 12.27 -2.25 -0.77
CA VAL A 35 12.90 -1.93 0.52
C VAL A 35 13.70 -3.13 1.03
N ARG A 36 13.13 -4.32 0.95
CA ARG A 36 13.78 -5.55 1.42
C ARG A 36 15.01 -5.91 0.59
N ALA A 37 14.95 -5.64 -0.71
CA ALA A 37 16.05 -5.96 -1.63
C ALA A 37 17.14 -4.88 -1.66
N ALA A 38 16.80 -3.63 -1.33
CA ALA A 38 17.72 -2.50 -1.40
C ALA A 38 18.72 -2.52 -0.23
N THR A 39 19.92 -2.00 -0.49
CA THR A 39 20.98 -1.86 0.52
C THR A 39 21.52 -0.43 0.53
N GLY A 40 22.03 0.01 1.68
CA GLY A 40 22.66 1.32 1.82
C GLY A 40 21.67 2.48 1.62
N ASP A 41 22.08 3.48 0.83
CA ASP A 41 21.28 4.69 0.62
C ASP A 41 20.01 4.41 -0.18
N GLU A 42 20.04 3.43 -1.07
CA GLU A 42 18.85 3.00 -1.82
C GLU A 42 17.76 2.48 -0.88
N ALA A 43 18.14 1.80 0.19
CA ALA A 43 17.19 1.30 1.18
C ALA A 43 16.44 2.44 1.87
N LYS A 44 17.12 3.54 2.19
CA LYS A 44 16.47 4.72 2.78
C LYS A 44 15.45 5.35 1.85
N SER A 45 15.84 5.54 0.59
CA SER A 45 14.97 6.10 -0.43
C SER A 45 13.74 5.22 -0.66
N ALA A 46 13.96 3.92 -0.81
CA ALA A 46 12.87 2.94 -0.97
C ALA A 46 11.96 2.92 0.26
N TYR A 47 12.53 3.04 1.45
CA TYR A 47 11.77 3.10 2.71
C TYR A 47 10.86 4.32 2.75
N HIS A 48 11.34 5.50 2.37
CA HIS A 48 10.54 6.71 2.32
C HIS A 48 9.35 6.55 1.37
N ASP A 49 9.58 5.99 0.19
CA ASP A 49 8.52 5.75 -0.79
C ASP A 49 7.49 4.75 -0.25
N ALA A 50 7.96 3.68 0.38
CA ALA A 50 7.10 2.67 0.98
C ALA A 50 6.24 3.24 2.11
N VAL A 51 6.82 4.11 2.97
CA VAL A 51 6.09 4.76 4.06
C VAL A 51 4.98 5.65 3.51
N LYS A 52 5.24 6.42 2.45
CA LYS A 52 4.22 7.24 1.81
C LYS A 52 3.05 6.40 1.31
N LEU A 53 3.34 5.27 0.67
CA LEU A 53 2.32 4.36 0.16
C LEU A 53 1.54 3.69 1.30
N LEU A 54 2.22 3.29 2.38
CA LEU A 54 1.58 2.71 3.56
C LEU A 54 0.64 3.70 4.24
N ASP A 55 1.06 4.96 4.40
CA ASP A 55 0.24 6.00 4.98
C ASP A 55 -1.00 6.26 4.13
N ARG A 56 -0.82 6.33 2.81
CA ARG A 56 -1.93 6.51 1.88
C ARG A 56 -2.91 5.34 1.93
N ALA A 57 -2.40 4.12 1.95
CA ALA A 57 -3.22 2.92 2.05
C ALA A 57 -4.00 2.88 3.36
N GLY A 58 -3.38 3.28 4.47
CA GLY A 58 -4.04 3.37 5.76
C GLY A 58 -5.16 4.41 5.78
N ARG A 59 -4.95 5.59 5.16
CA ARG A 59 -5.98 6.62 5.05
C ARG A 59 -7.17 6.18 4.21
N LYS A 60 -6.91 5.43 3.15
CA LYS A 60 -7.96 4.95 2.25
C LYS A 60 -8.62 3.65 2.71
N ASN A 61 -8.23 3.16 3.87
CA ASN A 61 -8.73 1.89 4.44
C ASN A 61 -8.47 0.67 3.54
N LEU A 62 -7.45 0.74 2.68
CA LEU A 62 -6.97 -0.42 1.91
C LEU A 62 -6.36 -1.46 2.82
N ILE A 63 -5.65 -1.00 3.84
CA ILE A 63 -5.11 -1.81 4.91
C ILE A 63 -5.48 -1.13 6.23
N HIS A 64 -5.58 -1.90 7.30
CA HIS A 64 -5.84 -1.34 8.61
C HIS A 64 -4.65 -0.51 9.07
N ARG A 65 -4.90 0.63 9.73
CA ARG A 65 -3.83 1.52 10.20
C ARG A 65 -2.83 0.81 11.12
N ASN A 66 -3.28 -0.16 11.90
CA ASN A 66 -2.39 -0.95 12.75
C ASN A 66 -1.44 -1.81 11.92
N THR A 67 -1.92 -2.37 10.80
CA THR A 67 -1.09 -3.11 9.86
C THR A 67 -0.05 -2.20 9.23
N ALA A 68 -0.44 -0.98 8.83
CA ALA A 68 0.48 0.00 8.27
C ALA A 68 1.58 0.36 9.28
N SER A 69 1.22 0.64 10.53
CA SER A 69 2.18 0.96 11.59
C SER A 69 3.14 -0.20 11.85
N ARG A 70 2.62 -1.42 11.87
CA ARG A 70 3.44 -2.63 12.07
C ARG A 70 4.45 -2.81 10.95
N GLN A 71 4.03 -2.62 9.70
CA GLN A 71 4.92 -2.74 8.56
C GLN A 71 5.99 -1.66 8.53
N LYS A 72 5.64 -0.42 8.89
CA LYS A 72 6.62 0.66 9.03
C LYS A 72 7.69 0.29 10.05
N SER A 73 7.28 -0.19 11.22
CA SER A 73 8.20 -0.58 12.29
C SER A 73 9.12 -1.72 11.85
N ARG A 74 8.59 -2.73 11.19
CA ARG A 74 9.37 -3.86 10.69
C ARG A 74 10.38 -3.42 9.62
N LEU A 75 9.99 -2.54 8.71
CA LEU A 75 10.88 -2.03 7.68
C LEU A 75 11.99 -1.18 8.29
N ALA A 76 11.68 -0.33 9.26
CA ALA A 76 12.68 0.48 9.95
C ALA A 76 13.71 -0.40 10.66
N LYS A 77 13.27 -1.46 11.33
CA LYS A 77 14.17 -2.42 11.98
C LYS A 77 15.06 -3.14 10.97
N ALA A 78 14.48 -3.54 9.84
CA ALA A 78 15.25 -4.23 8.79
C ALA A 78 16.35 -3.33 8.22
N ILE A 79 16.05 -2.04 7.99
CA ILE A 79 17.01 -1.07 7.49
C ILE A 79 18.11 -0.83 8.53
N ASN A 80 17.75 -0.67 9.79
CA ASN A 80 18.73 -0.46 10.86
C ASN A 80 19.65 -1.67 11.04
N LYS A 81 19.12 -2.88 10.89
CA LYS A 81 19.94 -4.10 10.88
C LYS A 81 20.93 -4.12 9.73
N ALA A 82 20.49 -3.70 8.53
CA ALA A 82 21.36 -3.69 7.36
C ALA A 82 22.51 -2.69 7.51
N LYS A 83 22.32 -1.64 8.31
CA LYS A 83 23.38 -0.65 8.58
C LYS A 83 24.35 -1.07 9.69
N ALA A 84 23.90 -1.93 10.54
CA ALA A 84 24.75 -2.46 11.59
C ALA A 84 25.64 -3.58 11.05
#